data_eb781d05c0f1885222d94c496b391b24
#
_entry.id   eb781d05c0f1885222d94c496b391b24
#
_cell.length_a   1.000
_cell.length_b   1.000
_cell.length_c   1.000
_cell.angle_alpha   90.00
_cell.angle_beta   90.00
_cell.angle_gamma   90.00
#
_symmetry.space_group_name_H-M   'P 1'
#
loop_
_entity.id
_entity.type
_entity.pdbx_description
1 polymer ?
#
loop_
_entity_poly.entity_id
_entity_poly.type
_entity_poly.pdbx_seq_one_letter_code
_entity_poly.pdbx_strand_id
1 'polypeptide(L)'
;MKRLFALLGMAALLWWLGCNPAMAAIPEDVQKLLETNECPVCILNEANLRDRDLHGANLKIAVLLKADLVGADLGEANLMLSDLEQADLTNASLAQARLNGANLLNANLSGADLSGAEMTQANLDNADLSGANLEGAVLLSVTLGTANLQNANLKGANLRGVNRSQVIFCHTTMPDGAIENRNCPN
;
A
#
# COMPACT_ATOMS: atom_id res chain seq x y z
N MET A 1 37.63 -16.02 -10.45
CA MET A 1 36.75 -16.82 -11.33
C MET A 1 35.80 -17.81 -10.62
N LYS A 2 35.74 -17.90 -9.26
CA LYS A 2 34.87 -18.85 -8.54
C LYS A 2 33.54 -18.26 -8.01
N ARG A 3 33.28 -16.96 -8.16
CA ARG A 3 32.03 -16.32 -7.67
C ARG A 3 30.95 -16.09 -8.75
N LEU A 4 31.27 -16.32 -10.03
CA LEU A 4 30.29 -16.12 -11.12
C LEU A 4 29.36 -17.33 -11.35
N PHE A 5 29.75 -18.53 -10.88
CA PHE A 5 28.95 -19.74 -11.07
C PHE A 5 27.85 -19.97 -10.05
N ALA A 6 27.89 -19.29 -8.90
CA ALA A 6 26.86 -19.44 -7.85
C ALA A 6 25.53 -18.70 -8.19
N LEU A 7 25.59 -17.61 -8.96
CA LEU A 7 24.42 -16.82 -9.33
C LEU A 7 23.60 -17.47 -10.47
N LEU A 8 24.24 -18.22 -11.37
CA LEU A 8 23.52 -18.92 -12.47
C LEU A 8 22.77 -20.17 -12.00
N GLY A 9 23.18 -20.78 -10.90
CA GLY A 9 22.52 -21.96 -10.36
C GLY A 9 21.19 -21.68 -9.63
N MET A 10 21.07 -20.51 -8.99
CA MET A 10 19.84 -20.11 -8.30
C MET A 10 18.72 -19.68 -9.28
N ALA A 11 19.07 -18.98 -10.35
CA ALA A 11 18.09 -18.57 -11.37
C ALA A 11 17.41 -19.77 -12.07
N ALA A 12 18.17 -20.85 -12.33
CA ALA A 12 17.64 -22.03 -12.98
C ALA A 12 16.69 -22.86 -12.10
N LEU A 13 16.88 -22.85 -10.76
CA LEU A 13 16.00 -23.54 -9.80
C LEU A 13 14.66 -22.82 -9.62
N LEU A 14 14.63 -21.49 -9.71
CA LEU A 14 13.41 -20.68 -9.57
C LEU A 14 12.47 -20.87 -10.78
N TRP A 15 12.99 -21.13 -11.97
CA TRP A 15 12.19 -21.45 -13.17
C TRP A 15 11.41 -22.76 -13.02
N TRP A 16 11.96 -23.74 -12.29
CA TRP A 16 11.32 -25.05 -12.11
C TRP A 16 10.17 -25.03 -11.10
N LEU A 17 10.16 -24.05 -10.18
CA LEU A 17 9.12 -23.89 -9.16
C LEU A 17 7.96 -22.98 -9.60
N GLY A 18 7.94 -22.55 -10.88
CA GLY A 18 6.89 -21.67 -11.40
C GLY A 18 6.97 -20.23 -10.88
N CYS A 19 8.02 -19.88 -10.16
CA CYS A 19 8.30 -18.52 -9.73
C CYS A 19 8.96 -17.78 -10.91
N ASN A 20 8.26 -16.82 -11.51
CA ASN A 20 8.83 -16.00 -12.57
C ASN A 20 9.86 -15.03 -11.96
N PRO A 21 11.18 -15.21 -12.20
CA PRO A 21 12.20 -14.36 -11.56
C PRO A 21 12.11 -12.88 -11.97
N ALA A 22 11.34 -12.58 -13.02
CA ALA A 22 11.09 -11.20 -13.45
C ALA A 22 10.08 -10.46 -12.53
N MET A 23 9.44 -11.17 -11.60
CA MET A 23 8.43 -10.58 -10.68
C MET A 23 8.90 -10.49 -9.22
N ALA A 24 9.99 -11.14 -8.85
CA ALA A 24 10.51 -11.07 -7.48
C ALA A 24 11.27 -9.76 -7.21
N ALA A 25 11.38 -9.39 -5.93
CA ALA A 25 12.23 -8.27 -5.52
C ALA A 25 13.67 -8.47 -5.98
N ILE A 26 14.33 -7.37 -6.36
CA ILE A 26 15.77 -7.36 -6.58
C ILE A 26 16.46 -7.27 -5.23
N PRO A 27 17.28 -8.27 -4.81
CA PRO A 27 17.87 -8.30 -3.47
C PRO A 27 18.68 -7.04 -3.14
N GLU A 28 19.37 -6.47 -4.12
CA GLU A 28 20.14 -5.23 -3.99
C GLU A 28 19.23 -4.03 -3.70
N ASP A 29 18.03 -3.98 -4.29
CA ASP A 29 17.05 -2.92 -4.05
C ASP A 29 16.48 -3.02 -2.62
N VAL A 30 16.20 -4.23 -2.15
CA VAL A 30 15.76 -4.45 -0.76
C VAL A 30 16.84 -4.02 0.22
N GLN A 31 18.08 -4.44 -0.02
CA GLN A 31 19.21 -4.06 0.84
C GLN A 31 19.40 -2.54 0.84
N LYS A 32 19.37 -1.91 -0.33
CA LYS A 32 19.47 -0.45 -0.49
C LYS A 32 18.39 0.28 0.30
N LEU A 33 17.11 -0.16 0.19
CA LEU A 33 16.01 0.42 0.95
C LEU A 33 16.28 0.35 2.46
N LEU A 34 16.65 -0.83 2.97
CA LEU A 34 16.85 -1.05 4.40
C LEU A 34 18.08 -0.32 4.97
N GLU A 35 19.09 -0.03 4.15
CA GLU A 35 20.30 0.67 4.59
C GLU A 35 20.18 2.19 4.47
N THR A 36 19.42 2.70 3.50
CA THR A 36 19.47 4.14 3.15
C THR A 36 18.13 4.86 3.23
N ASN A 37 17.02 4.13 3.34
CA ASN A 37 15.64 4.66 3.16
C ASN A 37 15.40 5.32 1.78
N GLU A 38 16.32 5.15 0.82
CA GLU A 38 16.29 5.78 -0.49
C GLU A 38 16.20 4.72 -1.60
N CYS A 39 15.00 4.46 -2.09
CA CYS A 39 14.75 3.44 -3.11
C CYS A 39 13.72 3.89 -4.18
N PRO A 40 13.89 5.07 -4.80
CA PRO A 40 13.01 5.45 -5.89
C PRO A 40 13.21 4.51 -7.08
N VAL A 41 12.10 4.14 -7.76
CA VAL A 41 12.11 3.23 -8.95
C VAL A 41 12.60 1.81 -8.64
N CYS A 42 12.73 1.40 -7.39
CA CYS A 42 13.17 0.06 -7.01
C CYS A 42 12.13 -1.02 -7.33
N ILE A 43 12.60 -2.25 -7.55
CA ILE A 43 11.76 -3.43 -7.73
C ILE A 43 11.75 -4.24 -6.43
N LEU A 44 10.64 -4.14 -5.69
CA LEU A 44 10.44 -4.70 -4.35
C LEU A 44 9.26 -5.69 -4.34
N ASN A 45 8.95 -6.29 -5.48
CA ASN A 45 7.83 -7.23 -5.60
C ASN A 45 7.98 -8.40 -4.64
N GLU A 46 6.90 -8.73 -3.91
CA GLU A 46 6.88 -9.82 -2.94
C GLU A 46 7.95 -9.70 -1.84
N ALA A 47 8.57 -8.50 -1.69
CA ALA A 47 9.56 -8.27 -0.64
C ALA A 47 8.95 -8.44 0.75
N ASN A 48 9.66 -9.12 1.65
CA ASN A 48 9.30 -9.18 3.05
C ASN A 48 9.85 -7.94 3.78
N LEU A 49 8.94 -6.98 4.01
CA LEU A 49 9.22 -5.71 4.69
C LEU A 49 8.40 -5.59 5.99
N ARG A 50 7.95 -6.73 6.53
CA ARG A 50 7.17 -6.79 7.77
C ARG A 50 7.88 -6.07 8.92
N ASP A 51 7.11 -5.27 9.68
CA ASP A 51 7.56 -4.57 10.87
C ASP A 51 8.84 -3.72 10.67
N ARG A 52 9.15 -3.35 9.40
CA ARG A 52 10.32 -2.52 9.08
C ARG A 52 10.04 -1.05 9.36
N ASP A 53 11.04 -0.38 9.91
CA ASP A 53 11.07 1.07 9.98
C ASP A 53 11.45 1.62 8.59
N LEU A 54 10.44 2.18 7.91
CA LEU A 54 10.54 2.82 6.60
C LEU A 54 10.01 4.27 6.69
N HIS A 55 10.04 4.84 7.91
CA HIS A 55 9.58 6.20 8.15
C HIS A 55 10.33 7.20 7.28
N GLY A 56 9.59 8.04 6.55
CA GLY A 56 10.15 9.00 5.61
C GLY A 56 10.84 8.38 4.39
N ALA A 57 10.73 7.08 4.16
CA ALA A 57 11.39 6.42 3.05
C ALA A 57 10.97 7.00 1.68
N ASN A 58 11.93 7.14 0.77
CA ASN A 58 11.66 7.53 -0.61
C ASN A 58 11.44 6.30 -1.49
N LEU A 59 10.18 5.96 -1.71
CA LEU A 59 9.71 4.84 -2.53
C LEU A 59 8.96 5.32 -3.77
N LYS A 60 9.26 6.55 -4.22
CA LYS A 60 8.60 7.12 -5.39
C LYS A 60 8.78 6.25 -6.64
N ILE A 61 7.68 5.91 -7.30
CA ILE A 61 7.65 5.06 -8.51
C ILE A 61 8.22 3.64 -8.24
N ALA A 62 8.38 3.22 -6.98
CA ALA A 62 8.81 1.86 -6.66
C ALA A 62 7.71 0.85 -7.00
N VAL A 63 8.10 -0.38 -7.36
CA VAL A 63 7.18 -1.48 -7.65
C VAL A 63 7.19 -2.43 -6.45
N LEU A 64 6.07 -2.46 -5.72
CA LEU A 64 5.86 -3.18 -4.46
C LEU A 64 4.73 -4.22 -4.61
N LEU A 65 4.55 -4.74 -5.82
CA LEU A 65 3.49 -5.72 -6.12
C LEU A 65 3.56 -6.90 -5.14
N LYS A 66 2.45 -7.14 -4.41
CA LYS A 66 2.35 -8.20 -3.39
C LYS A 66 3.40 -8.14 -2.27
N ALA A 67 4.01 -6.99 -2.04
CA ALA A 67 4.95 -6.84 -0.92
C ALA A 67 4.25 -7.09 0.42
N ASP A 68 4.94 -7.74 1.35
CA ASP A 68 4.48 -7.92 2.72
C ASP A 68 5.00 -6.75 3.59
N LEU A 69 4.12 -5.80 3.84
CA LEU A 69 4.36 -4.57 4.60
C LEU A 69 3.56 -4.56 5.93
N VAL A 70 3.12 -5.74 6.40
CA VAL A 70 2.33 -5.84 7.64
C VAL A 70 3.10 -5.22 8.79
N GLY A 71 2.45 -4.28 9.50
CA GLY A 71 3.04 -3.59 10.65
C GLY A 71 4.20 -2.66 10.33
N ALA A 72 4.57 -2.46 9.06
CA ALA A 72 5.66 -1.55 8.69
C ALA A 72 5.34 -0.10 9.04
N ASP A 73 6.34 0.67 9.45
CA ASP A 73 6.23 2.12 9.61
C ASP A 73 6.63 2.82 8.30
N LEU A 74 5.64 3.31 7.58
CA LEU A 74 5.75 4.11 6.35
C LEU A 74 5.28 5.56 6.60
N GLY A 75 5.24 6.01 7.85
CA GLY A 75 4.89 7.39 8.19
C GLY A 75 5.73 8.38 7.40
N GLU A 76 5.11 9.44 6.86
CA GLU A 76 5.76 10.46 6.01
C GLU A 76 6.48 9.92 4.75
N ALA A 77 6.41 8.62 4.45
CA ALA A 77 7.06 8.05 3.29
C ALA A 77 6.53 8.63 1.97
N ASN A 78 7.41 8.75 0.98
CA ASN A 78 7.05 9.17 -0.36
C ASN A 78 6.79 7.94 -1.25
N LEU A 79 5.53 7.60 -1.40
CA LEU A 79 5.01 6.50 -2.23
C LEU A 79 4.31 7.02 -3.50
N MET A 80 4.63 8.24 -3.94
CA MET A 80 3.99 8.81 -5.13
C MET A 80 4.23 7.94 -6.37
N LEU A 81 3.13 7.64 -7.10
CA LEU A 81 3.16 6.83 -8.32
C LEU A 81 3.76 5.42 -8.13
N SER A 82 3.85 4.92 -6.90
CA SER A 82 4.28 3.55 -6.63
C SER A 82 3.19 2.54 -7.00
N ASP A 83 3.60 1.31 -7.27
CA ASP A 83 2.70 0.19 -7.52
C ASP A 83 2.67 -0.75 -6.30
N LEU A 84 1.59 -0.68 -5.55
CA LEU A 84 1.29 -1.47 -4.33
C LEU A 84 0.17 -2.47 -4.60
N GLU A 85 -0.06 -2.85 -5.86
CA GLU A 85 -1.13 -3.80 -6.19
C GLU A 85 -0.96 -5.10 -5.40
N GLN A 86 -2.05 -5.53 -4.74
CA GLN A 86 -2.09 -6.72 -3.89
C GLN A 86 -1.09 -6.72 -2.72
N ALA A 87 -0.48 -5.59 -2.35
CA ALA A 87 0.38 -5.50 -1.18
C ALA A 87 -0.42 -5.72 0.11
N ASP A 88 0.22 -6.33 1.12
CA ASP A 88 -0.35 -6.47 2.46
C ASP A 88 0.22 -5.39 3.39
N LEU A 89 -0.60 -4.39 3.67
CA LEU A 89 -0.33 -3.24 4.55
C LEU A 89 -1.12 -3.34 5.86
N THR A 90 -1.53 -4.56 6.27
CA THR A 90 -2.31 -4.77 7.49
C THR A 90 -1.60 -4.14 8.69
N ASN A 91 -2.31 -3.26 9.41
CA ASN A 91 -1.79 -2.53 10.59
C ASN A 91 -0.52 -1.69 10.31
N ALA A 92 -0.17 -1.40 9.06
CA ALA A 92 0.94 -0.50 8.74
C ALA A 92 0.62 0.95 9.15
N SER A 93 1.65 1.69 9.53
CA SER A 93 1.58 3.14 9.70
C SER A 93 1.89 3.82 8.36
N LEU A 94 0.95 4.60 7.84
CA LEU A 94 1.08 5.44 6.65
C LEU A 94 0.69 6.90 6.98
N ALA A 95 0.79 7.26 8.28
CA ALA A 95 0.42 8.61 8.73
C ALA A 95 1.23 9.66 7.96
N GLN A 96 0.53 10.63 7.36
CA GLN A 96 1.11 11.70 6.54
C GLN A 96 1.92 11.22 5.32
N ALA A 97 1.83 9.96 4.93
CA ALA A 97 2.48 9.43 3.74
C ALA A 97 1.93 10.07 2.45
N ARG A 98 2.79 10.18 1.45
CA ARG A 98 2.44 10.72 0.13
C ARG A 98 2.20 9.59 -0.84
N LEU A 99 0.93 9.31 -1.14
CA LEU A 99 0.43 8.24 -2.01
C LEU A 99 -0.24 8.78 -3.29
N ASN A 100 0.08 10.02 -3.69
CA ASN A 100 -0.55 10.63 -4.86
C ASN A 100 -0.28 9.80 -6.11
N GLY A 101 -1.35 9.33 -6.77
CA GLY A 101 -1.28 8.49 -7.97
C GLY A 101 -0.78 7.07 -7.73
N ALA A 102 -0.64 6.62 -6.48
CA ALA A 102 -0.25 5.24 -6.18
C ALA A 102 -1.33 4.24 -6.60
N ASN A 103 -0.91 3.06 -7.05
CA ASN A 103 -1.79 1.93 -7.36
C ASN A 103 -1.88 0.99 -6.14
N LEU A 104 -3.02 0.97 -5.48
CA LEU A 104 -3.35 0.12 -4.33
C LEU A 104 -4.48 -0.87 -4.67
N LEU A 105 -4.63 -1.20 -5.96
CA LEU A 105 -5.65 -2.14 -6.43
C LEU A 105 -5.53 -3.47 -5.68
N ASN A 106 -6.63 -3.95 -5.09
CA ASN A 106 -6.69 -5.19 -4.29
C ASN A 106 -5.73 -5.22 -3.08
N ALA A 107 -5.17 -4.10 -2.64
CA ALA A 107 -4.30 -4.07 -1.47
C ALA A 107 -5.10 -4.29 -0.17
N ASN A 108 -4.44 -4.88 0.84
CA ASN A 108 -4.99 -5.02 2.17
C ASN A 108 -4.42 -3.94 3.10
N LEU A 109 -5.27 -2.97 3.47
CA LEU A 109 -4.95 -1.87 4.39
C LEU A 109 -5.76 -1.99 5.69
N SER A 110 -6.23 -3.20 6.03
CA SER A 110 -7.05 -3.39 7.23
C SER A 110 -6.31 -2.96 8.50
N GLY A 111 -6.94 -2.09 9.29
CA GLY A 111 -6.37 -1.53 10.51
C GLY A 111 -5.20 -0.56 10.29
N ALA A 112 -4.84 -0.21 9.05
CA ALA A 112 -3.74 0.72 8.78
C ALA A 112 -4.04 2.15 9.26
N ASP A 113 -3.01 2.88 9.68
CA ASP A 113 -3.10 4.30 9.97
C ASP A 113 -2.71 5.14 8.73
N LEU A 114 -3.69 5.77 8.11
CA LEU A 114 -3.58 6.65 6.95
C LEU A 114 -3.91 8.11 7.33
N SER A 115 -3.82 8.45 8.64
CA SER A 115 -4.19 9.78 9.10
C SER A 115 -3.35 10.86 8.41
N GLY A 116 -4.02 11.85 7.84
CA GLY A 116 -3.38 12.95 7.11
C GLY A 116 -2.67 12.55 5.81
N ALA A 117 -2.77 11.29 5.34
CA ALA A 117 -2.12 10.85 4.11
C ALA A 117 -2.64 11.59 2.86
N GLU A 118 -1.75 11.86 1.91
CA GLU A 118 -2.07 12.46 0.62
C GLU A 118 -2.27 11.38 -0.44
N MET A 119 -3.51 11.18 -0.91
CA MET A 119 -3.88 10.08 -1.81
C MET A 119 -4.55 10.57 -3.09
N THR A 120 -4.30 11.82 -3.51
CA THR A 120 -4.94 12.38 -4.71
C THR A 120 -4.73 11.47 -5.92
N GLN A 121 -5.83 11.08 -6.60
CA GLN A 121 -5.84 10.20 -7.77
C GLN A 121 -5.25 8.78 -7.52
N ALA A 122 -5.11 8.35 -6.30
CA ALA A 122 -4.74 6.97 -6.00
C ALA A 122 -5.84 5.99 -6.43
N ASN A 123 -5.46 4.77 -6.76
CA ASN A 123 -6.38 3.68 -7.08
C ASN A 123 -6.50 2.71 -5.88
N LEU A 124 -7.65 2.68 -5.25
CA LEU A 124 -8.01 1.80 -4.13
C LEU A 124 -9.15 0.83 -4.50
N ASP A 125 -9.38 0.57 -5.80
CA ASP A 125 -10.44 -0.35 -6.19
C ASP A 125 -10.19 -1.74 -5.58
N ASN A 126 -11.25 -2.36 -5.02
CA ASN A 126 -11.20 -3.62 -4.29
C ASN A 126 -10.26 -3.64 -3.06
N ALA A 127 -9.72 -2.52 -2.61
CA ALA A 127 -8.87 -2.51 -1.42
C ALA A 127 -9.68 -2.79 -0.15
N ASP A 128 -9.07 -3.48 0.81
CA ASP A 128 -9.64 -3.64 2.15
C ASP A 128 -9.07 -2.57 3.09
N LEU A 129 -9.90 -1.60 3.47
CA LEU A 129 -9.62 -0.52 4.41
C LEU A 129 -10.41 -0.70 5.70
N SER A 130 -10.86 -1.93 6.00
CA SER A 130 -11.65 -2.18 7.20
C SER A 130 -10.89 -1.80 8.47
N GLY A 131 -11.52 -0.99 9.33
CA GLY A 131 -10.90 -0.48 10.55
C GLY A 131 -9.77 0.52 10.35
N ALA A 132 -9.44 0.92 9.11
CA ALA A 132 -8.38 1.89 8.84
C ALA A 132 -8.71 3.29 9.39
N ASN A 133 -7.69 3.99 9.83
CA ASN A 133 -7.78 5.39 10.24
C ASN A 133 -7.38 6.31 9.08
N LEU A 134 -8.35 7.02 8.49
CA LEU A 134 -8.16 7.99 7.42
C LEU A 134 -8.49 9.43 7.91
N GLU A 135 -8.38 9.70 9.22
CA GLU A 135 -8.68 11.02 9.76
C GLU A 135 -7.85 12.11 9.08
N GLY A 136 -8.52 13.13 8.51
CA GLY A 136 -7.88 14.24 7.83
C GLY A 136 -7.20 13.88 6.49
N ALA A 137 -7.29 12.66 5.99
CA ALA A 137 -6.67 12.25 4.73
C ALA A 137 -7.22 13.00 3.51
N VAL A 138 -6.38 13.23 2.50
CA VAL A 138 -6.73 13.88 1.24
C VAL A 138 -6.99 12.84 0.16
N LEU A 139 -8.27 12.53 -0.10
CA LEU A 139 -8.74 11.52 -1.05
C LEU A 139 -9.33 12.15 -2.33
N LEU A 140 -8.74 13.21 -2.84
CA LEU A 140 -9.25 13.91 -4.02
C LEU A 140 -9.21 13.01 -5.26
N SER A 141 -10.39 12.80 -5.88
CA SER A 141 -10.51 11.98 -7.11
C SER A 141 -9.93 10.58 -7.01
N VAL A 142 -9.92 9.99 -5.83
CA VAL A 142 -9.51 8.60 -5.60
C VAL A 142 -10.53 7.66 -6.24
N THR A 143 -10.06 6.57 -6.83
CA THR A 143 -10.91 5.46 -7.25
C THR A 143 -11.08 4.49 -6.07
N LEU A 144 -12.29 4.39 -5.53
CA LEU A 144 -12.62 3.45 -4.45
C LEU A 144 -13.31 2.19 -4.97
N GLY A 145 -13.98 2.25 -6.15
CA GLY A 145 -14.71 1.12 -6.73
C GLY A 145 -15.53 0.35 -5.69
N THR A 146 -15.12 -0.88 -5.40
CA THR A 146 -15.76 -1.77 -4.42
C THR A 146 -15.00 -1.88 -3.10
N ALA A 147 -14.15 -0.89 -2.76
CA ALA A 147 -13.37 -0.89 -1.52
C ALA A 147 -14.23 -1.11 -0.28
N ASN A 148 -13.67 -1.82 0.70
CA ASN A 148 -14.28 -2.08 1.99
C ASN A 148 -13.78 -1.07 3.04
N LEU A 149 -14.66 -0.17 3.49
CA LEU A 149 -14.37 0.81 4.55
C LEU A 149 -15.13 0.51 5.85
N GLN A 150 -15.53 -0.74 6.08
CA GLN A 150 -16.22 -1.13 7.31
C GLN A 150 -15.41 -0.72 8.54
N ASN A 151 -16.04 -0.06 9.51
CA ASN A 151 -15.43 0.45 10.73
C ASN A 151 -14.29 1.46 10.52
N ALA A 152 -14.06 1.98 9.32
CA ALA A 152 -13.03 2.97 9.06
C ALA A 152 -13.40 4.35 9.63
N ASN A 153 -12.38 5.15 9.96
CA ASN A 153 -12.52 6.53 10.40
C ASN A 153 -12.10 7.51 9.28
N LEU A 154 -13.06 8.21 8.68
CA LEU A 154 -12.84 9.24 7.65
C LEU A 154 -13.05 10.66 8.21
N LYS A 155 -13.10 10.86 9.53
CA LYS A 155 -13.37 12.17 10.12
C LYS A 155 -12.44 13.25 9.57
N GLY A 156 -13.00 14.33 9.03
CA GLY A 156 -12.23 15.42 8.44
C GLY A 156 -11.56 15.09 7.10
N ALA A 157 -11.71 13.88 6.56
CA ALA A 157 -11.13 13.51 5.27
C ALA A 157 -11.78 14.24 4.10
N ASN A 158 -11.02 14.52 3.04
CA ASN A 158 -11.51 15.18 1.83
C ASN A 158 -11.82 14.17 0.72
N LEU A 159 -13.09 13.84 0.52
CA LEU A 159 -13.59 12.89 -0.49
C LEU A 159 -14.12 13.58 -1.77
N ARG A 160 -13.65 14.78 -2.09
CA ARG A 160 -14.14 15.50 -3.29
C ARG A 160 -13.77 14.74 -4.57
N GLY A 161 -14.79 14.55 -5.43
CA GLY A 161 -14.61 13.85 -6.70
C GLY A 161 -14.57 12.33 -6.61
N VAL A 162 -14.82 11.75 -5.43
CA VAL A 162 -14.84 10.30 -5.22
C VAL A 162 -16.21 9.72 -5.53
N ASN A 163 -16.28 8.71 -6.40
CA ASN A 163 -17.49 7.90 -6.59
C ASN A 163 -17.61 6.86 -5.46
N ARG A 164 -18.69 6.95 -4.69
CA ARG A 164 -18.93 6.13 -3.48
C ARG A 164 -20.08 5.13 -3.66
N SER A 165 -20.54 4.89 -4.89
CA SER A 165 -21.78 4.13 -5.14
C SER A 165 -21.68 2.65 -4.76
N GLN A 166 -20.51 2.03 -4.89
CA GLN A 166 -20.26 0.60 -4.65
C GLN A 166 -19.43 0.33 -3.39
N VAL A 167 -18.97 1.37 -2.72
CA VAL A 167 -18.15 1.28 -1.50
C VAL A 167 -18.96 0.69 -0.35
N ILE A 168 -18.34 -0.19 0.42
CA ILE A 168 -18.93 -0.74 1.65
C ILE A 168 -18.66 0.24 2.80
N PHE A 169 -19.73 0.91 3.26
CA PHE A 169 -19.70 1.77 4.45
C PHE A 169 -20.56 1.11 5.54
N CYS A 170 -19.94 0.31 6.38
CA CYS A 170 -20.62 -0.32 7.50
C CYS A 170 -19.97 0.13 8.81
N HIS A 171 -20.69 0.86 9.65
CA HIS A 171 -20.17 1.51 10.86
C HIS A 171 -18.99 2.47 10.57
N THR A 172 -18.96 3.06 9.37
CA THR A 172 -17.88 3.96 8.93
C THR A 172 -18.16 5.38 9.44
N THR A 173 -17.16 5.99 10.07
CA THR A 173 -17.22 7.42 10.44
C THR A 173 -16.93 8.27 9.23
N MET A 174 -17.90 9.09 8.80
CA MET A 174 -17.80 9.98 7.65
C MET A 174 -17.06 11.29 7.99
N PRO A 175 -16.67 12.12 6.99
CA PRO A 175 -15.92 13.35 7.23
C PRO A 175 -16.57 14.35 8.19
N ASP A 176 -17.88 14.38 8.28
CA ASP A 176 -18.64 15.23 9.20
C ASP A 176 -18.85 14.62 10.60
N GLY A 177 -18.31 13.40 10.81
CA GLY A 177 -18.45 12.62 12.03
C GLY A 177 -19.72 11.76 12.10
N ALA A 178 -20.59 11.78 11.08
CA ALA A 178 -21.76 10.89 11.02
C ALA A 178 -21.32 9.43 10.78
N ILE A 179 -22.13 8.47 11.26
CA ILE A 179 -21.90 7.04 10.98
C ILE A 179 -22.71 6.64 9.74
N GLU A 180 -22.05 6.10 8.75
CA GLU A 180 -22.64 5.54 7.52
C GLU A 180 -22.75 4.01 7.65
N ASN A 181 -23.90 3.44 7.28
CA ASN A 181 -24.17 1.99 7.36
C ASN A 181 -24.62 1.40 6.01
N ARG A 182 -24.28 2.06 4.92
CA ARG A 182 -24.65 1.58 3.59
C ARG A 182 -23.82 0.37 3.19
N ASN A 183 -24.49 -0.60 2.56
CA ASN A 183 -23.87 -1.84 2.06
C ASN A 183 -23.23 -2.72 3.15
N CYS A 184 -23.76 -2.70 4.38
CA CYS A 184 -23.33 -3.68 5.38
C CYS A 184 -23.54 -5.11 4.86
N PRO A 185 -22.57 -6.00 4.96
CA PRO A 185 -22.80 -7.42 4.67
C PRO A 185 -23.80 -8.01 5.66
N ASN A 186 -24.69 -8.87 5.14
CA ASN A 186 -25.71 -9.59 5.94
C ASN A 186 -25.07 -10.69 6.79
#